data_920c86b15d6d0f8d77f37babc460ab3f
#
_entry.id   920c86b15d6d0f8d77f37babc460ab3f
#
_cell.length_a   1.000
_cell.length_b   1.000
_cell.length_c   1.000
_cell.angle_alpha   90.00
_cell.angle_beta   90.00
_cell.angle_gamma   90.00
#
_symmetry.space_group_name_H-M   'P 1'
#
loop_
_entity.id
_entity.type
_entity.pdbx_description
1 polymer ?
#
loop_
_entity_poly.entity_id
_entity_poly.type
_entity_poly.pdbx_seq_one_letter_code
_entity_poly.pdbx_strand_id
1 'polypeptide(L)'
;MENLNMNKLNDIELEAATGGVARKGEVKVRPITPIWVKVTASALNCRYTPNGEIAKVYEKGHRLKVDGITADGEWYRLLIYDPKGGTCYGYIAKRYTVVD
;
A
#
# COMPACT_ATOMS: atom_id res chain seq x y z
N MET A 1 22.51 17.43 5.77
CA MET A 1 21.64 17.14 5.74
C MET A 1 20.97 17.46 5.07
N GLU A 2 21.10 16.69 6.05
CA GLU A 2 20.33 16.40 5.95
C GLU A 2 19.92 16.78 5.15
N ASN A 3 20.83 16.93 5.36
CA ASN A 3 20.14 16.92 5.16
C ASN A 3 19.89 17.31 4.44
N LEU A 4 20.39 17.02 4.73
CA LEU A 4 19.83 16.84 4.50
C LEU A 4 19.61 17.31 3.75
N ASN A 5 20.12 17.14 4.01
CA ASN A 5 19.50 17.08 3.77
C ASN A 5 19.25 17.35 3.09
N MET A 6 19.42 16.92 3.36
CA MET A 6 18.90 16.56 3.26
C MET A 6 18.60 16.78 2.48
N ASN A 7 19.14 16.82 2.51
CA ASN A 7 18.50 16.59 2.35
C ASN A 7 18.41 16.70 1.71
N LYS A 8 18.85 16.13 1.54
CA LYS A 8 18.44 15.73 1.42
C LYS A 8 18.22 15.45 1.06
N LEU A 9 18.61 15.44 1.24
CA LEU A 9 18.09 14.76 1.32
C LEU A 9 17.81 14.79 0.94
N ASN A 10 18.16 14.50 1.10
CA ASN A 10 17.51 14.09 1.18
C ASN A 10 17.36 13.97 0.94
N ASP A 11 17.76 13.57 1.14
CA ASP A 11 17.21 13.09 1.36
C ASP A 11 17.18 12.94 1.14
N ILE A 12 17.52 12.37 1.20
CA ILE A 12 17.12 11.92 1.39
C ILE A 12 17.21 11.86 1.24
N GLU A 13 17.53 11.44 1.51
CA GLU A 13 17.23 11.10 1.80
C GLU A 13 17.29 10.88 1.68
N LEU A 14 17.79 10.76 1.69
CA LEU A 14 17.47 10.37 1.94
C LEU A 14 17.63 10.27 1.82
N GLU A 15 18.05 9.98 2.01
CA GLU A 15 17.81 9.61 2.28
C GLU A 15 18.02 9.39 2.28
N ALA A 16 18.91 9.22 2.08
CA ALA A 16 18.76 8.85 2.45
C ALA A 16 19.06 8.78 2.33
N ALA A 17 19.69 8.61 2.35
CA ALA A 17 19.61 8.35 2.58
C ALA A 17 19.81 8.22 2.26
N THR A 18 20.32 7.95 2.12
CA THR A 18 20.23 7.70 2.18
C THR A 18 19.98 7.54 1.60
N GLY A 19 20.68 7.57 1.78
CA GLY A 19 20.30 7.27 1.03
C GLY A 19 19.27 6.88 0.48
N GLY A 20 19.11 6.88 -0.43
CA GLY A 20 17.92 6.26 -0.79
C GLY A 20 17.32 5.36 0.26
N VAL A 21 17.61 5.62 1.44
CA VAL A 21 17.02 4.86 2.53
C VAL A 21 15.54 5.20 2.63
N ALA A 22 14.69 4.18 2.53
CA ALA A 22 13.28 4.36 2.67
C ALA A 22 12.96 4.83 4.10
N ARG A 23 12.06 5.79 4.22
CA ARG A 23 11.62 6.23 5.53
C ARG A 23 10.81 5.13 6.19
N LYS A 24 10.89 5.06 7.50
CA LYS A 24 10.07 4.16 8.25
C LYS A 24 8.59 4.43 7.94
N GLY A 25 7.87 3.39 7.56
CA GLY A 25 6.46 3.51 7.20
C GLY A 25 6.20 3.93 5.77
N GLU A 26 7.23 4.29 5.04
CA GLU A 26 7.06 4.68 3.64
C GLU A 26 6.79 3.45 2.78
N VAL A 27 5.79 3.55 1.90
CA VAL A 27 5.42 2.46 1.01
C VAL A 27 5.63 2.95 -0.42
N LYS A 28 6.44 2.24 -1.19
CA LYS A 28 6.67 2.56 -2.59
C LYS A 28 5.61 1.88 -3.43
N VAL A 29 4.81 2.69 -4.12
CA VAL A 29 3.68 2.22 -4.90
C VAL A 29 3.77 2.78 -6.31
N ARG A 30 3.58 1.91 -7.30
CA ARG A 30 3.44 2.31 -8.69
C ARG A 30 1.95 2.45 -8.99
N PRO A 31 1.48 3.65 -9.38
CA PRO A 31 0.09 3.80 -9.77
C PRO A 31 -0.22 2.96 -11.01
N ILE A 32 -1.42 2.41 -11.06
CA ILE A 32 -1.90 1.68 -12.24
C ILE A 32 -3.26 2.23 -12.62
N THR A 33 -3.66 2.01 -13.87
CA THR A 33 -5.04 2.23 -14.27
C THR A 33 -5.92 1.39 -13.35
N PRO A 34 -6.92 1.98 -12.69
CA PRO A 34 -7.72 1.22 -11.74
C PRO A 34 -8.35 -0.01 -12.39
N ILE A 35 -8.29 -1.13 -11.69
CA ILE A 35 -8.89 -2.38 -12.13
C ILE A 35 -9.72 -2.98 -11.00
N TRP A 36 -10.69 -3.80 -11.37
CA TRP A 36 -11.48 -4.55 -10.40
C TRP A 36 -10.82 -5.89 -10.14
N VAL A 37 -10.76 -6.26 -8.88
CA VAL A 37 -10.27 -7.59 -8.47
C VAL A 37 -11.31 -8.20 -7.52
N LYS A 38 -11.30 -9.53 -7.45
CA LYS A 38 -12.22 -10.28 -6.59
C LYS A 38 -11.41 -11.05 -5.56
N VAL A 39 -11.87 -11.04 -4.32
CA VAL A 39 -11.23 -11.77 -3.23
C VAL A 39 -11.46 -13.27 -3.41
N THR A 40 -10.38 -14.05 -3.41
CA THR A 40 -10.46 -15.51 -3.54
C THR A 40 -10.26 -16.23 -2.21
N ALA A 41 -9.60 -15.60 -1.25
CA ALA A 41 -9.44 -16.18 0.10
C ALA A 41 -10.76 -16.09 0.86
N SER A 42 -10.93 -16.96 1.85
CA SER A 42 -12.14 -16.92 2.67
C SER A 42 -12.27 -15.62 3.44
N ALA A 43 -11.14 -15.00 3.79
CA ALA A 43 -11.10 -13.66 4.38
C ALA A 43 -9.78 -13.01 3.95
N LEU A 44 -9.83 -11.72 3.66
CA LEU A 44 -8.64 -10.97 3.21
C LEU A 44 -8.49 -9.73 4.06
N ASN A 45 -7.35 -9.64 4.74
CA ASN A 45 -7.03 -8.47 5.55
C ASN A 45 -6.65 -7.31 4.65
N CYS A 46 -7.27 -6.15 4.89
CA CYS A 46 -6.85 -4.89 4.29
C CYS A 46 -6.08 -4.13 5.37
N ARG A 47 -4.82 -3.80 5.08
CA ARG A 47 -3.91 -3.24 6.06
C ARG A 47 -3.57 -1.80 5.72
N TYR A 48 -3.23 -1.02 6.72
CA TYR A 48 -2.81 0.38 6.50
C TYR A 48 -1.48 0.45 5.74
N THR A 49 -0.62 -0.54 5.92
CA THR A 49 0.62 -0.71 5.16
C THR A 49 0.81 -2.20 4.92
N PRO A 50 1.61 -2.58 3.90
CA PRO A 50 1.90 -4.01 3.67
C PRO A 50 2.47 -4.65 4.94
N ASN A 51 1.88 -5.78 5.35
CA ASN A 51 2.24 -6.49 6.58
C ASN A 51 2.04 -5.67 7.85
N GLY A 52 1.31 -4.56 7.76
CA GLY A 52 1.08 -3.68 8.90
C GLY A 52 -0.24 -3.95 9.60
N GLU A 53 -0.72 -2.94 10.29
CA GLU A 53 -1.95 -3.00 11.06
C GLU A 53 -3.15 -3.24 10.15
N ILE A 54 -4.09 -4.07 10.60
CA ILE A 54 -5.30 -4.38 9.84
C ILE A 54 -6.30 -3.25 10.01
N ALA A 55 -6.78 -2.71 8.88
CA ALA A 55 -7.81 -1.68 8.86
C ALA A 55 -9.20 -2.31 8.82
N LYS A 56 -9.37 -3.34 7.99
CA LYS A 56 -10.66 -4.03 7.84
C LYS A 56 -10.42 -5.38 7.16
N VAL A 57 -11.46 -6.19 7.07
CA VAL A 57 -11.41 -7.51 6.48
C VAL A 57 -12.49 -7.62 5.41
N TYR A 58 -12.15 -8.18 4.25
CA TYR A 58 -13.07 -8.44 3.17
C TYR A 58 -13.35 -9.94 3.06
N GLU A 59 -14.57 -10.28 2.71
CA GLU A 59 -14.97 -11.67 2.55
C GLU A 59 -14.72 -12.14 1.12
N LYS A 60 -14.67 -13.47 0.96
CA LYS A 60 -14.53 -14.10 -0.35
C LYS A 60 -15.61 -13.60 -1.30
N GLY A 61 -15.22 -13.31 -2.53
CA GLY A 61 -16.13 -12.83 -3.56
C GLY A 61 -16.33 -11.33 -3.58
N HIS A 62 -15.81 -10.61 -2.59
CA HIS A 62 -15.92 -9.16 -2.56
C HIS A 62 -15.09 -8.57 -3.71
N ARG A 63 -15.68 -7.62 -4.45
CA ARG A 63 -14.98 -6.96 -5.56
C ARG A 63 -14.44 -5.63 -5.07
N LEU A 64 -13.17 -5.36 -5.43
CA LEU A 64 -12.47 -4.17 -4.98
C LEU A 64 -11.81 -3.51 -6.17
N LYS A 65 -11.83 -2.18 -6.19
CA LYS A 65 -11.15 -1.40 -7.24
C LYS A 65 -9.80 -0.97 -6.69
N VAL A 66 -8.73 -1.41 -7.34
CA VAL A 66 -7.37 -1.12 -6.90
C VAL A 66 -6.70 -0.18 -7.89
N ASP A 67 -5.81 0.69 -7.40
CA ASP A 67 -5.21 1.75 -8.21
C ASP A 67 -3.70 1.82 -8.08
N GLY A 68 -3.07 0.86 -7.44
CA GLY A 68 -1.62 0.83 -7.33
C GLY A 68 -1.10 -0.56 -6.98
N ILE A 69 0.17 -0.78 -7.28
CA ILE A 69 0.87 -2.02 -6.96
C ILE A 69 2.17 -1.61 -6.26
N THR A 70 2.49 -2.30 -5.17
CA THR A 70 3.76 -2.02 -4.47
C THR A 70 4.95 -2.40 -5.35
N ALA A 71 6.12 -1.82 -5.05
CA ALA A 71 7.32 -2.02 -5.87
C ALA A 71 7.72 -3.48 -5.97
N ASP A 72 7.44 -4.28 -4.94
CA ASP A 72 7.75 -5.72 -4.96
C ASP A 72 6.70 -6.55 -5.71
N GLY A 73 5.60 -5.91 -6.14
CA GLY A 73 4.54 -6.60 -6.88
C GLY A 73 3.62 -7.46 -6.03
N GLU A 74 3.73 -7.44 -4.72
CA GLU A 74 3.02 -8.37 -3.84
C GLU A 74 1.71 -7.81 -3.30
N TRP A 75 1.50 -6.49 -3.38
CA TRP A 75 0.35 -5.85 -2.76
C TRP A 75 -0.33 -4.90 -3.73
N TYR A 76 -1.66 -4.88 -3.70
CA TYR A 76 -2.46 -3.83 -4.34
C TYR A 76 -2.77 -2.73 -3.34
N ARG A 77 -2.78 -1.50 -3.82
CA ARG A 77 -3.26 -0.35 -3.05
C ARG A 77 -4.67 0.01 -3.50
N LEU A 78 -5.53 0.36 -2.55
CA LEU A 78 -6.89 0.84 -2.85
C LEU A 78 -7.29 1.90 -1.84
N LEU A 79 -8.20 2.79 -2.27
CA LEU A 79 -8.75 3.81 -1.38
C LEU A 79 -9.89 3.18 -0.59
N ILE A 80 -9.87 3.36 0.72
CA ILE A 80 -10.88 2.79 1.61
C ILE A 80 -11.43 3.87 2.53
N TYR A 81 -12.62 3.60 3.10
CA TYR A 81 -13.10 4.36 4.25
C TYR A 81 -12.39 3.81 5.48
N ASP A 82 -11.69 4.70 6.18
CA ASP A 82 -10.96 4.33 7.38
C ASP A 82 -11.97 4.09 8.52
N PRO A 83 -11.95 2.94 9.20
CA PRO A 83 -12.83 2.74 10.35
C PRO A 83 -12.64 3.79 11.44
N LYS A 84 -11.49 4.45 11.47
CA LYS A 84 -11.21 5.53 12.42
C LYS A 84 -11.71 6.88 11.95
N GLY A 85 -12.26 6.96 10.73
CA GLY A 85 -12.82 8.18 10.16
C GLY A 85 -12.06 8.64 8.92
N GLY A 86 -12.81 9.23 7.98
CA GLY A 86 -12.24 9.73 6.73
C GLY A 86 -11.89 8.62 5.76
N THR A 87 -11.01 8.95 4.82
CA THR A 87 -10.53 7.99 3.82
C THR A 87 -9.02 7.87 3.92
N CYS A 88 -8.50 6.70 3.53
CA CYS A 88 -7.07 6.47 3.49
C CYS A 88 -6.80 5.36 2.47
N TYR A 89 -5.52 5.13 2.17
CA TYR A 89 -5.15 3.99 1.35
C TYR A 89 -5.01 2.76 2.23
N GLY A 90 -5.47 1.62 1.68
CA GLY A 90 -5.25 0.31 2.27
C GLY A 90 -4.48 -0.56 1.31
N TYR A 91 -3.98 -1.69 1.81
CA TYR A 91 -3.17 -2.63 1.05
C TYR A 91 -3.68 -4.04 1.25
N ILE A 92 -3.85 -4.77 0.14
CA ILE A 92 -4.31 -6.16 0.16
C ILE A 92 -3.31 -7.02 -0.58
N ALA A 93 -3.12 -8.25 -0.12
CA ALA A 93 -2.18 -9.17 -0.75
C ALA A 93 -2.72 -9.61 -2.10
N LYS A 94 -1.95 -9.35 -3.15
CA LYS A 94 -2.37 -9.61 -4.52
C LYS A 94 -2.67 -11.09 -4.75
N ARG A 95 -1.91 -11.99 -4.12
CA ARG A 95 -2.05 -13.44 -4.31
C ARG A 95 -3.41 -13.99 -3.85
N TYR A 96 -4.15 -13.22 -3.06
CA TYR A 96 -5.48 -13.63 -2.59
C TYR A 96 -6.60 -13.00 -3.39
N THR A 97 -6.29 -12.51 -4.59
CA THR A 97 -7.26 -11.89 -5.49
C THR A 97 -7.05 -12.40 -6.90
N VAL A 98 -8.08 -12.23 -7.73
CA VAL A 98 -7.98 -12.43 -9.18
C VAL A 98 -8.55 -11.20 -9.85
N VAL A 99 -8.02 -10.88 -11.04
CA VAL A 99 -8.59 -9.79 -11.85
C VAL A 99 -9.98 -10.24 -12.28
N ASP A 100 -10.93 -9.35 -12.09
CA ASP A 100 -12.34 -9.66 -12.32
C ASP A 100 -12.84 -9.06 -13.63
#